data_bcd942127000fe971214f539a1c9ebd6
#
_entry.id   bcd942127000fe971214f539a1c9ebd6
#
_cell.length_a   1.000
_cell.length_b   1.000
_cell.length_c   1.000
_cell.angle_alpha   90.00
_cell.angle_beta   90.00
_cell.angle_gamma   90.00
#
_symmetry.space_group_name_H-M   'P 1'
#
loop_
_entity.id
_entity.type
_entity.pdbx_description
1 polymer ?
#
loop_
_entity_poly.entity_id
_entity_poly.type
_entity_poly.pdbx_seq_one_letter_code
_entity_poly.pdbx_strand_id
1 'polypeptide(L)'
;MNRYIDTRGNVSDALSFCEAIVEGIAPGGGLFVPQQIPSMSVEEICALAELPYAQRAARVYRAFEVDVADDAIDSLMAGAYGPQFDDERIAPVVDLGDGIHVLELFHGPTSAFKDMALQCLPRFFEHATGKLREEGRLDHDHLILVATSGDTGKAALEGFAGRKHVGICVFYPDGGVSDIQLRQMTTQQGDNVNVFAARGDFDDCQTSVKQAFGDTAFCDKLMAEHNLALSSANSINWGRLMPQIVYYMSAYADMVAAGSVRAGEEIDVCVPTGNFGNILAAYYAKRIGTPIARLVCASNENNVLTDFITTGVYDIRSRKLSLTPSPSMDILVSSNLERQLFELCGRDAERVRGWMADLSRDKRFEVDADTRARMQELYAAGCVDNDACLREIGEVFAEKHYLLDPHTAVALKVAKEHRSERPMLVASTAHWAKFGPNVWRGLNGLGAHDELPAEVASLSGIALNRAIAEATDTRVPAGLEALETLPRRFDTVVEASKAGVEDNVLGWLERC
;
A
#
# COMPACT_ATOMS: atom_id res chain seq x y z
N MET A 1 18.31 13.60 15.64
CA MET A 1 17.15 12.67 15.74
C MET A 1 15.88 13.38 15.33
N ASN A 2 15.25 12.94 14.28
CA ASN A 2 14.01 13.54 13.77
C ASN A 2 12.83 13.26 14.73
N ARG A 3 11.87 14.15 14.75
CA ARG A 3 10.67 14.04 15.57
C ARG A 3 9.44 14.02 14.65
N TYR A 4 8.32 13.48 15.15
CA TYR A 4 7.10 13.27 14.39
C TYR A 4 5.95 14.03 15.03
N ILE A 5 5.21 14.77 14.22
CA ILE A 5 3.99 15.51 14.57
C ILE A 5 2.81 14.95 13.80
N ASP A 6 1.59 15.25 14.21
CA ASP A 6 0.41 14.84 13.48
C ASP A 6 -0.18 15.98 12.62
N THR A 7 -0.86 15.57 11.56
CA THR A 7 -1.45 16.47 10.56
C THR A 7 -2.59 17.35 11.08
N ARG A 8 -3.16 17.06 12.26
CA ARG A 8 -4.28 17.78 12.85
C ARG A 8 -3.92 18.54 14.12
N GLY A 9 -2.66 18.46 14.58
CA GLY A 9 -2.16 19.15 15.75
C GLY A 9 -2.80 18.70 17.06
N ASN A 10 -3.10 17.42 17.18
CA ASN A 10 -3.69 16.83 18.38
C ASN A 10 -2.63 16.37 19.39
N VAL A 11 -1.39 16.17 18.95
CA VAL A 11 -0.28 15.74 19.79
C VAL A 11 0.47 16.98 20.27
N SER A 12 0.56 17.16 21.60
CA SER A 12 1.26 18.30 22.22
C SER A 12 2.78 18.21 22.09
N ASP A 13 3.32 16.99 22.21
CA ASP A 13 4.74 16.72 22.14
C ASP A 13 5.07 15.83 20.96
N ALA A 14 6.07 16.24 20.18
CA ALA A 14 6.49 15.46 19.02
C ALA A 14 7.10 14.12 19.45
N LEU A 15 6.70 13.04 18.80
CA LEU A 15 7.13 11.68 19.09
C LEU A 15 8.47 11.34 18.41
N SER A 16 9.16 10.31 18.90
CA SER A 16 10.24 9.65 18.16
C SER A 16 9.69 8.80 17.02
N PHE A 17 10.55 8.28 16.14
CA PHE A 17 10.12 7.35 15.08
C PHE A 17 9.52 6.08 15.68
N CYS A 18 10.19 5.50 16.69
CA CYS A 18 9.71 4.29 17.35
C CYS A 18 8.33 4.48 17.99
N GLU A 19 8.10 5.60 18.67
CA GLU A 19 6.77 5.91 19.23
C GLU A 19 5.72 6.09 18.14
N ALA A 20 6.02 6.85 17.09
CA ALA A 20 5.08 7.14 16.01
C ALA A 20 4.63 5.91 15.23
N ILE A 21 5.52 4.91 15.01
CA ILE A 21 5.13 3.67 14.32
C ILE A 21 4.37 2.70 15.21
N VAL A 22 4.63 2.68 16.51
CA VAL A 22 3.91 1.85 17.49
C VAL A 22 2.51 2.40 17.73
N GLU A 23 2.38 3.71 17.90
CA GLU A 23 1.09 4.41 18.00
C GLU A 23 0.27 4.29 16.70
N GLY A 24 0.91 4.42 15.55
CA GLY A 24 0.34 4.23 14.21
C GLY A 24 -0.56 5.36 13.72
N ILE A 25 -1.42 5.90 14.57
CA ILE A 25 -2.33 7.03 14.32
C ILE A 25 -2.39 7.91 15.55
N ALA A 26 -2.42 9.23 15.37
CA ALA A 26 -2.49 10.16 16.48
C ALA A 26 -3.90 10.16 17.14
N PRO A 27 -3.98 10.50 18.42
CA PRO A 27 -5.26 10.72 19.11
C PRO A 27 -6.14 11.69 18.32
N GLY A 28 -7.43 11.36 18.15
CA GLY A 28 -8.35 12.16 17.33
C GLY A 28 -8.16 12.02 15.82
N GLY A 29 -7.31 11.08 15.35
CA GLY A 29 -7.25 10.61 13.96
C GLY A 29 -6.25 11.31 13.04
N GLY A 30 -5.40 12.22 13.53
CA GLY A 30 -4.30 12.82 12.76
C GLY A 30 -3.26 11.80 12.33
N LEU A 31 -2.53 12.06 11.26
CA LEU A 31 -1.52 11.16 10.70
C LEU A 31 -0.10 11.69 11.00
N PHE A 32 0.79 10.81 11.49
CA PHE A 32 2.16 11.21 11.78
C PHE A 32 2.95 11.52 10.52
N VAL A 33 3.73 12.62 10.59
CA VAL A 33 4.69 13.06 9.59
C VAL A 33 5.98 13.52 10.28
N PRO A 34 7.17 13.40 9.64
CA PRO A 34 8.41 13.90 10.20
C PRO A 34 8.39 15.43 10.27
N GLN A 35 8.95 16.03 11.32
CA GLN A 35 9.13 17.47 11.42
C GLN A 35 10.08 17.98 10.33
N GLN A 36 11.13 17.23 10.06
CA GLN A 36 12.12 17.56 9.05
C GLN A 36 12.15 16.50 7.97
N ILE A 37 12.05 16.93 6.71
CA ILE A 37 12.31 16.09 5.55
C ILE A 37 13.79 16.23 5.22
N PRO A 38 14.55 15.10 5.17
CA PRO A 38 15.97 15.17 4.83
C PRO A 38 16.19 15.67 3.40
N SER A 39 17.41 16.10 3.10
CA SER A 39 17.83 16.44 1.75
C SER A 39 19.00 15.55 1.36
N MET A 40 18.97 15.03 0.14
CA MET A 40 20.08 14.30 -0.48
C MET A 40 20.38 14.92 -1.84
N SER A 41 21.65 15.05 -2.17
CA SER A 41 22.07 15.52 -3.49
C SER A 41 21.78 14.47 -4.58
N VAL A 42 21.76 14.90 -5.83
CA VAL A 42 21.59 13.99 -6.97
C VAL A 42 22.70 12.94 -7.01
N GLU A 43 23.93 13.33 -6.67
CA GLU A 43 25.08 12.43 -6.61
C GLU A 43 24.90 11.36 -5.53
N GLU A 44 24.39 11.72 -4.35
CA GLU A 44 24.10 10.77 -3.27
C GLU A 44 22.98 9.81 -3.63
N ILE A 45 21.97 10.29 -4.36
CA ILE A 45 20.87 9.46 -4.85
C ILE A 45 21.37 8.50 -5.94
N CYS A 46 22.13 8.97 -6.92
CA CYS A 46 22.71 8.12 -7.97
C CYS A 46 23.64 7.05 -7.39
N ALA A 47 24.40 7.36 -6.35
CA ALA A 47 25.28 6.40 -5.68
C ALA A 47 24.52 5.24 -5.00
N LEU A 48 23.19 5.34 -4.83
CA LEU A 48 22.38 4.22 -4.35
C LEU A 48 22.43 3.02 -5.30
N ALA A 49 22.60 3.24 -6.61
CA ALA A 49 22.68 2.15 -7.60
C ALA A 49 23.84 1.17 -7.35
N GLU A 50 24.91 1.62 -6.67
CA GLU A 50 26.07 0.79 -6.32
C GLU A 50 25.80 -0.16 -5.15
N LEU A 51 24.67 0.00 -4.45
CA LEU A 51 24.33 -0.72 -3.22
C LEU A 51 23.23 -1.75 -3.46
N PRO A 52 23.26 -2.90 -2.76
CA PRO A 52 22.08 -3.77 -2.67
C PRO A 52 20.88 -3.02 -2.07
N TYR A 53 19.65 -3.39 -2.45
CA TYR A 53 18.44 -2.67 -2.05
C TYR A 53 18.30 -2.45 -0.53
N ALA A 54 18.62 -3.47 0.29
CA ALA A 54 18.59 -3.35 1.75
C ALA A 54 19.50 -2.22 2.26
N GLN A 55 20.67 -2.03 1.66
CA GLN A 55 21.60 -0.94 2.03
C GLN A 55 21.11 0.42 1.52
N ARG A 56 20.45 0.48 0.35
CA ARG A 56 19.76 1.70 -0.12
C ARG A 56 18.70 2.13 0.89
N ALA A 57 17.89 1.18 1.35
CA ALA A 57 16.86 1.42 2.36
C ALA A 57 17.48 1.91 3.69
N ALA A 58 18.53 1.26 4.17
CA ALA A 58 19.24 1.67 5.38
C ALA A 58 19.78 3.11 5.28
N ARG A 59 20.34 3.48 4.12
CA ARG A 59 20.85 4.85 3.88
C ARG A 59 19.74 5.90 3.93
N VAL A 60 18.56 5.62 3.36
CA VAL A 60 17.41 6.52 3.44
C VAL A 60 16.91 6.65 4.87
N TYR A 61 16.83 5.55 5.65
CA TYR A 61 16.42 5.61 7.05
C TYR A 61 17.37 6.42 7.93
N ARG A 62 18.68 6.30 7.71
CA ARG A 62 19.66 7.14 8.39
C ARG A 62 19.51 8.62 8.03
N ALA A 63 19.21 8.94 6.76
CA ALA A 63 18.95 10.32 6.36
C ALA A 63 17.74 10.92 7.10
N PHE A 64 16.73 10.12 7.43
CA PHE A 64 15.61 10.54 8.29
C PHE A 64 15.97 10.65 9.78
N GLU A 65 17.17 10.28 10.20
CA GLU A 65 17.63 10.33 11.60
C GLU A 65 16.66 9.64 12.58
N VAL A 66 16.18 8.44 12.21
CA VAL A 66 15.29 7.64 13.07
C VAL A 66 16.01 7.26 14.37
N ASP A 67 15.28 7.08 15.47
CA ASP A 67 15.83 6.73 16.80
C ASP A 67 16.13 5.22 16.93
N VAL A 68 16.78 4.65 15.91
CA VAL A 68 17.25 3.25 15.84
C VAL A 68 18.75 3.27 15.55
N ALA A 69 19.51 2.43 16.22
CA ALA A 69 20.97 2.35 16.03
C ALA A 69 21.33 1.86 14.61
N ASP A 70 22.44 2.31 14.07
CA ASP A 70 22.84 2.05 12.68
C ASP A 70 22.99 0.55 12.36
N ASP A 71 23.56 -0.23 13.27
CA ASP A 71 23.70 -1.69 13.14
C ASP A 71 22.33 -2.41 13.21
N ALA A 72 21.42 -1.90 14.01
CA ALA A 72 20.05 -2.40 14.05
C ALA A 72 19.31 -2.06 12.74
N ILE A 73 19.47 -0.86 12.18
CA ILE A 73 18.91 -0.50 10.88
C ILE A 73 19.40 -1.47 9.79
N ASP A 74 20.70 -1.75 9.73
CA ASP A 74 21.26 -2.68 8.75
C ASP A 74 20.68 -4.09 8.88
N SER A 75 20.58 -4.60 10.11
CA SER A 75 20.01 -5.92 10.39
C SER A 75 18.53 -6.00 10.01
N LEU A 76 17.73 -4.98 10.39
CA LEU A 76 16.30 -4.91 10.09
C LEU A 76 16.04 -4.84 8.58
N MET A 77 16.85 -4.05 7.84
CA MET A 77 16.74 -3.92 6.39
C MET A 77 17.17 -5.18 5.66
N ALA A 78 18.24 -5.83 6.09
CA ALA A 78 18.67 -7.12 5.53
C ALA A 78 17.60 -8.21 5.74
N GLY A 79 16.91 -8.18 6.88
CA GLY A 79 15.78 -9.08 7.12
C GLY A 79 14.53 -8.73 6.31
N ALA A 80 14.31 -7.46 6.00
CA ALA A 80 13.15 -6.99 5.24
C ALA A 80 13.28 -7.24 3.73
N TYR A 81 14.48 -7.09 3.17
CA TYR A 81 14.75 -7.14 1.73
C TYR A 81 15.84 -8.17 1.42
N GLY A 82 15.42 -9.41 1.29
CA GLY A 82 16.32 -10.56 1.13
C GLY A 82 15.70 -11.67 0.27
N PRO A 83 16.03 -12.93 0.52
CA PRO A 83 15.68 -14.09 -0.32
C PRO A 83 14.18 -14.39 -0.40
N GLN A 84 13.34 -13.74 0.38
CA GLN A 84 11.88 -13.83 0.26
C GLN A 84 11.33 -13.06 -0.97
N PHE A 85 12.14 -12.24 -1.62
CA PHE A 85 11.84 -11.64 -2.92
C PHE A 85 12.39 -12.53 -4.03
N ASP A 86 11.67 -12.64 -5.14
CA ASP A 86 12.03 -13.50 -6.28
C ASP A 86 12.91 -12.79 -7.32
N ASP A 87 13.20 -11.49 -7.15
CA ASP A 87 14.23 -10.74 -7.89
C ASP A 87 15.25 -10.14 -6.89
N GLU A 88 16.53 -10.35 -7.15
CA GLU A 88 17.62 -9.85 -6.29
C GLU A 88 17.68 -8.32 -6.21
N ARG A 89 17.17 -7.63 -7.21
CA ARG A 89 17.05 -6.16 -7.24
C ARG A 89 15.92 -5.64 -6.36
N ILE A 90 15.01 -6.52 -5.91
CA ILE A 90 13.85 -6.24 -5.05
C ILE A 90 12.76 -5.40 -5.75
N ALA A 91 13.12 -4.33 -6.41
CA ALA A 91 12.23 -3.42 -7.12
C ALA A 91 12.87 -3.00 -8.45
N PRO A 92 13.01 -3.94 -9.42
CA PRO A 92 13.64 -3.67 -10.70
C PRO A 92 12.86 -2.67 -11.55
N VAL A 93 13.59 -1.97 -12.42
CA VAL A 93 13.00 -1.12 -13.47
C VAL A 93 13.13 -1.84 -14.81
N VAL A 94 12.03 -1.96 -15.54
CA VAL A 94 11.94 -2.54 -16.87
C VAL A 94 11.66 -1.44 -17.89
N ASP A 95 12.44 -1.38 -18.95
CA ASP A 95 12.21 -0.45 -20.06
C ASP A 95 11.21 -1.06 -21.05
N LEU A 96 10.05 -0.42 -21.23
CA LEU A 96 9.05 -0.81 -22.23
C LEU A 96 9.26 -0.14 -23.59
N GLY A 97 10.31 0.68 -23.72
CA GLY A 97 10.53 1.52 -24.89
C GLY A 97 9.70 2.80 -24.87
N ASP A 98 9.91 3.63 -25.90
CA ASP A 98 9.20 4.91 -26.04
C ASP A 98 9.33 5.84 -24.82
N GLY A 99 10.39 5.70 -24.00
CA GLY A 99 10.62 6.47 -22.77
C GLY A 99 9.64 6.15 -21.63
N ILE A 100 9.02 4.97 -21.64
CA ILE A 100 8.21 4.44 -20.56
C ILE A 100 9.00 3.34 -19.85
N HIS A 101 9.14 3.50 -18.54
CA HIS A 101 9.79 2.53 -17.65
C HIS A 101 8.79 2.04 -16.62
N VAL A 102 8.82 0.75 -16.28
CA VAL A 102 7.96 0.13 -15.27
C VAL A 102 8.77 -0.23 -14.05
N LEU A 103 8.38 0.28 -12.91
CA LEU A 103 8.93 -0.09 -11.61
C LEU A 103 8.14 -1.28 -11.04
N GLU A 104 8.73 -2.45 -11.08
CA GLU A 104 8.10 -3.68 -10.61
C GLU A 104 8.21 -3.80 -9.08
N LEU A 105 7.07 -3.70 -8.39
CA LEU A 105 6.99 -3.71 -6.93
C LEU A 105 6.35 -4.99 -6.37
N PHE A 106 6.22 -6.01 -7.19
CA PHE A 106 5.47 -7.23 -6.90
C PHE A 106 6.32 -8.48 -6.63
N HIS A 107 7.62 -8.34 -6.53
CA HIS A 107 8.57 -9.46 -6.34
C HIS A 107 8.60 -10.00 -4.91
N GLY A 108 7.86 -9.40 -3.99
CA GLY A 108 7.78 -9.84 -2.60
C GLY A 108 6.90 -11.09 -2.40
N PRO A 109 6.88 -11.65 -1.18
CA PRO A 109 6.26 -12.94 -0.87
C PRO A 109 4.75 -12.99 -1.13
N THR A 110 4.06 -11.86 -1.19
CA THR A 110 2.62 -11.82 -1.47
C THR A 110 2.27 -11.32 -2.87
N SER A 111 3.28 -11.06 -3.69
CA SER A 111 3.16 -10.60 -5.08
C SER A 111 2.40 -9.29 -5.23
N ALA A 112 2.63 -8.34 -4.31
CA ALA A 112 2.07 -6.98 -4.33
C ALA A 112 3.04 -5.95 -3.72
N PHE A 113 3.00 -4.69 -4.18
CA PHE A 113 3.85 -3.60 -3.67
C PHE A 113 3.77 -3.41 -2.15
N LYS A 114 2.71 -3.90 -1.55
CA LYS A 114 2.50 -3.82 -0.10
C LYS A 114 3.59 -4.55 0.69
N ASP A 115 4.23 -5.55 0.08
CA ASP A 115 5.39 -6.24 0.65
C ASP A 115 6.56 -5.30 0.91
N MET A 116 6.77 -4.30 0.04
CA MET A 116 7.85 -3.32 0.21
C MET A 116 7.79 -2.62 1.56
N ALA A 117 6.58 -2.40 2.07
CA ALA A 117 6.37 -1.80 3.38
C ALA A 117 6.12 -2.85 4.48
N LEU A 118 5.40 -3.93 4.18
CA LEU A 118 4.97 -4.90 5.19
C LEU A 118 6.00 -6.01 5.45
N GLN A 119 7.09 -6.08 4.70
CA GLN A 119 8.29 -6.79 5.12
C GLN A 119 9.17 -5.94 6.04
N CYS A 120 9.07 -4.62 5.99
CA CYS A 120 9.85 -3.67 6.77
C CYS A 120 9.18 -3.28 8.09
N LEU A 121 7.96 -2.70 8.05
CA LEU A 121 7.26 -2.20 9.24
C LEU A 121 7.18 -3.21 10.40
N PRO A 122 6.81 -4.48 10.22
CA PRO A 122 6.69 -5.40 11.35
C PRO A 122 8.00 -5.63 12.09
N ARG A 123 9.13 -5.59 11.39
CA ARG A 123 10.47 -5.71 11.99
C ARG A 123 10.83 -4.48 12.82
N PHE A 124 10.58 -3.30 12.27
CA PHE A 124 10.77 -2.04 13.01
C PHE A 124 9.78 -1.90 14.17
N PHE A 125 8.56 -2.39 14.02
CA PHE A 125 7.56 -2.41 15.08
C PHE A 125 7.99 -3.29 16.26
N GLU A 126 8.45 -4.51 15.98
CA GLU A 126 9.00 -5.42 17.00
C GLU A 126 10.21 -4.80 17.71
N HIS A 127 11.15 -4.20 16.97
CA HIS A 127 12.30 -3.49 17.53
C HIS A 127 11.87 -2.30 18.40
N ALA A 128 10.97 -1.46 17.90
CA ALA A 128 10.47 -0.29 18.61
C ALA A 128 9.74 -0.68 19.91
N THR A 129 8.88 -1.69 19.85
CA THR A 129 8.18 -2.23 21.01
C THR A 129 9.17 -2.75 22.07
N GLY A 130 10.19 -3.51 21.63
CA GLY A 130 11.25 -3.99 22.52
C GLY A 130 12.00 -2.85 23.21
N LYS A 131 12.46 -1.86 22.43
CA LYS A 131 13.15 -0.66 22.92
C LYS A 131 12.29 0.11 23.94
N LEU A 132 11.05 0.41 23.61
CA LEU A 132 10.16 1.17 24.52
C LEU A 132 9.87 0.41 25.82
N ARG A 133 9.84 -0.95 25.77
CA ARG A 133 9.74 -1.80 26.99
C ARG A 133 11.00 -1.71 27.84
N GLU A 134 12.18 -1.80 27.25
CA GLU A 134 13.46 -1.66 27.95
C GLU A 134 13.61 -0.27 28.61
N GLU A 135 13.06 0.77 27.97
CA GLU A 135 13.01 2.13 28.52
C GLU A 135 11.90 2.32 29.59
N GLY A 136 11.06 1.31 29.85
CA GLY A 136 9.92 1.37 30.79
C GLY A 136 8.78 2.29 30.31
N ARG A 137 8.67 2.52 29.03
CA ARG A 137 7.67 3.39 28.36
C ARG A 137 6.52 2.61 27.74
N LEU A 138 6.61 1.30 27.69
CA LEU A 138 5.58 0.39 27.19
C LEU A 138 5.58 -0.88 28.05
N ASP A 139 4.39 -1.32 28.47
CA ASP A 139 4.22 -2.49 29.34
C ASP A 139 3.24 -3.54 28.77
N HIS A 140 2.68 -3.28 27.59
CA HIS A 140 1.67 -4.13 26.94
C HIS A 140 2.13 -4.57 25.53
N ASP A 141 1.45 -5.58 24.99
CA ASP A 141 1.57 -6.04 23.62
C ASP A 141 0.51 -5.40 22.72
N HIS A 142 0.57 -5.65 21.42
CA HIS A 142 -0.35 -5.05 20.46
C HIS A 142 -1.16 -6.10 19.72
N LEU A 143 -2.40 -5.76 19.40
CA LEU A 143 -3.25 -6.51 18.49
C LEU A 143 -3.55 -5.64 17.27
N ILE A 144 -3.05 -6.08 16.10
CA ILE A 144 -3.33 -5.45 14.82
C ILE A 144 -4.66 -5.96 14.30
N LEU A 145 -5.65 -5.07 14.13
CA LEU A 145 -6.89 -5.39 13.44
C LEU A 145 -6.89 -4.79 12.03
N VAL A 146 -7.22 -5.60 11.03
CA VAL A 146 -7.24 -5.18 9.63
C VAL A 146 -8.53 -5.62 8.96
N ALA A 147 -9.27 -4.69 8.37
CA ALA A 147 -10.24 -4.99 7.32
C ALA A 147 -9.55 -4.86 5.96
N THR A 148 -9.78 -5.82 5.06
CA THR A 148 -9.08 -5.89 3.78
C THR A 148 -9.97 -6.30 2.62
N SER A 149 -9.69 -5.76 1.43
CA SER A 149 -10.18 -6.25 0.14
C SER A 149 -9.25 -7.29 -0.51
N GLY A 150 -8.26 -7.83 0.24
CA GLY A 150 -7.34 -8.89 -0.19
C GLY A 150 -5.87 -8.59 0.08
N ASP A 151 -5.22 -7.79 -0.74
CA ASP A 151 -3.76 -7.62 -0.74
C ASP A 151 -3.16 -7.08 0.56
N THR A 152 -3.81 -6.07 1.17
CA THR A 152 -3.28 -5.47 2.41
C THR A 152 -3.32 -6.45 3.57
N GLY A 153 -4.43 -7.19 3.71
CA GLY A 153 -4.57 -8.20 4.76
C GLY A 153 -3.52 -9.31 4.62
N LYS A 154 -3.36 -9.85 3.40
CA LYS A 154 -2.34 -10.89 3.17
C LYS A 154 -0.92 -10.38 3.45
N ALA A 155 -0.55 -9.22 2.94
CA ALA A 155 0.79 -8.69 3.16
C ALA A 155 1.05 -8.38 4.66
N ALA A 156 0.02 -7.93 5.40
CA ALA A 156 0.14 -7.71 6.84
C ALA A 156 0.28 -9.05 7.60
N LEU A 157 -0.53 -10.05 7.28
CA LEU A 157 -0.40 -11.39 7.86
C LEU A 157 1.02 -11.94 7.66
N GLU A 158 1.55 -11.85 6.43
CA GLU A 158 2.89 -12.35 6.08
C GLU A 158 3.98 -11.62 6.88
N GLY A 159 3.89 -10.31 6.98
CA GLY A 159 4.90 -9.51 7.65
C GLY A 159 4.91 -9.67 9.18
N PHE A 160 3.73 -9.78 9.81
CA PHE A 160 3.57 -9.88 11.25
C PHE A 160 3.61 -11.32 11.78
N ALA A 161 3.47 -12.34 10.92
CA ALA A 161 3.57 -13.73 11.33
C ALA A 161 4.87 -14.02 12.08
N GLY A 162 4.76 -14.60 13.28
CA GLY A 162 5.90 -14.96 14.13
C GLY A 162 6.64 -13.78 14.78
N ARG A 163 6.13 -12.53 14.68
CA ARG A 163 6.71 -11.38 15.38
C ARG A 163 6.33 -11.40 16.86
N LYS A 164 7.26 -10.97 17.72
CA LYS A 164 7.03 -10.87 19.16
C LYS A 164 6.22 -9.63 19.52
N HIS A 165 5.48 -9.68 20.61
CA HIS A 165 4.75 -8.56 21.16
C HIS A 165 3.64 -8.02 20.25
N VAL A 166 3.18 -8.81 19.28
CA VAL A 166 2.12 -8.42 18.37
C VAL A 166 1.33 -9.63 17.88
N GLY A 167 0.01 -9.53 17.95
CA GLY A 167 -0.93 -10.40 17.26
C GLY A 167 -1.56 -9.69 16.08
N ILE A 168 -2.05 -10.44 15.09
CA ILE A 168 -2.78 -9.86 13.96
C ILE A 168 -4.03 -10.65 13.65
N CYS A 169 -5.14 -9.93 13.49
CA CYS A 169 -6.43 -10.48 13.07
C CYS A 169 -6.93 -9.72 11.84
N VAL A 170 -7.27 -10.47 10.77
CA VAL A 170 -7.71 -9.93 9.49
C VAL A 170 -9.15 -10.34 9.23
N PHE A 171 -9.97 -9.35 8.83
CA PHE A 171 -11.36 -9.54 8.39
C PHE A 171 -11.46 -9.21 6.90
N TYR A 172 -12.06 -10.11 6.12
CA TYR A 172 -12.29 -9.90 4.69
C TYR A 172 -13.75 -10.24 4.33
N PRO A 173 -14.35 -9.58 3.30
CA PRO A 173 -15.73 -9.87 2.89
C PRO A 173 -15.85 -11.27 2.32
N ASP A 174 -16.78 -12.07 2.81
CA ASP A 174 -17.07 -13.42 2.30
C ASP A 174 -17.54 -13.34 0.84
N GLY A 175 -16.80 -13.98 -0.07
CA GLY A 175 -17.01 -13.88 -1.52
C GLY A 175 -16.53 -12.58 -2.18
N GLY A 176 -15.92 -11.64 -1.42
CA GLY A 176 -15.47 -10.33 -1.93
C GLY A 176 -14.00 -10.24 -2.31
N VAL A 177 -13.25 -11.34 -2.35
CA VAL A 177 -11.82 -11.40 -2.71
C VAL A 177 -11.59 -12.44 -3.81
N SER A 178 -10.49 -12.31 -4.59
CA SER A 178 -10.15 -13.31 -5.60
C SER A 178 -9.79 -14.67 -4.97
N ASP A 179 -9.91 -15.77 -5.74
CA ASP A 179 -9.55 -17.13 -5.25
C ASP A 179 -8.09 -17.18 -4.76
N ILE A 180 -7.19 -16.50 -5.45
CA ILE A 180 -5.77 -16.41 -5.05
C ILE A 180 -5.63 -15.65 -3.72
N GLN A 181 -6.28 -14.50 -3.57
CA GLN A 181 -6.22 -13.72 -2.33
C GLN A 181 -6.85 -14.48 -1.16
N LEU A 182 -7.97 -15.16 -1.41
CA LEU A 182 -8.62 -16.03 -0.41
C LEU A 182 -7.66 -17.11 0.07
N ARG A 183 -7.05 -17.84 -0.86
CA ARG A 183 -6.07 -18.88 -0.51
C ARG A 183 -4.87 -18.31 0.22
N GLN A 184 -4.32 -17.18 -0.24
CA GLN A 184 -3.20 -16.52 0.44
C GLN A 184 -3.49 -16.21 1.91
N MET A 185 -4.70 -15.75 2.24
CA MET A 185 -5.08 -15.44 3.63
C MET A 185 -5.41 -16.68 4.43
N THR A 186 -6.22 -17.58 3.87
CA THR A 186 -6.72 -18.76 4.61
C THR A 186 -5.68 -19.84 4.86
N THR A 187 -4.56 -19.83 4.15
CA THR A 187 -3.43 -20.73 4.34
C THR A 187 -2.26 -20.13 5.13
N GLN A 188 -2.39 -18.87 5.61
CA GLN A 188 -1.33 -18.18 6.33
C GLN A 188 -0.83 -18.98 7.53
N GLN A 189 0.49 -19.06 7.69
CA GLN A 189 1.14 -19.71 8.82
C GLN A 189 1.50 -18.70 9.91
N GLY A 190 1.66 -19.18 11.14
CA GLY A 190 2.02 -18.39 12.32
C GLY A 190 1.03 -18.62 13.46
N ASP A 191 1.49 -18.52 14.72
CA ASP A 191 0.68 -18.75 15.91
C ASP A 191 -0.01 -17.47 16.40
N ASN A 192 0.54 -16.31 16.01
CA ASN A 192 0.05 -14.98 16.36
C ASN A 192 -0.86 -14.36 15.28
N VAL A 193 -1.38 -15.17 14.34
CA VAL A 193 -2.23 -14.69 13.23
C VAL A 193 -3.61 -15.34 13.27
N ASN A 194 -4.64 -14.57 12.92
CA ASN A 194 -5.98 -15.10 12.69
C ASN A 194 -6.68 -14.39 11.53
N VAL A 195 -7.62 -15.10 10.88
CA VAL A 195 -8.35 -14.62 9.71
C VAL A 195 -9.82 -15.01 9.80
N PHE A 196 -10.71 -14.04 9.60
CA PHE A 196 -12.16 -14.25 9.58
C PHE A 196 -12.74 -13.77 8.24
N ALA A 197 -13.60 -14.60 7.64
CA ALA A 197 -14.52 -14.15 6.61
C ALA A 197 -15.70 -13.42 7.30
N ALA A 198 -16.15 -12.30 6.76
CA ALA A 198 -17.25 -11.54 7.31
C ALA A 198 -18.39 -11.44 6.31
N ARG A 199 -19.63 -11.73 6.74
CA ARG A 199 -20.84 -11.59 5.91
C ARG A 199 -21.17 -10.12 5.72
N GLY A 200 -20.95 -9.63 4.52
CA GLY A 200 -21.10 -8.23 4.13
C GLY A 200 -20.11 -7.85 3.05
N ASP A 201 -20.07 -6.59 2.70
CA ASP A 201 -19.09 -6.06 1.76
C ASP A 201 -17.83 -5.52 2.48
N PHE A 202 -16.92 -4.95 1.71
CA PHE A 202 -15.68 -4.39 2.27
C PHE A 202 -15.93 -3.19 3.19
N ASP A 203 -16.92 -2.35 2.86
CA ASP A 203 -17.27 -1.19 3.68
C ASP A 203 -17.90 -1.62 5.02
N ASP A 204 -18.68 -2.70 5.03
CA ASP A 204 -19.21 -3.32 6.23
C ASP A 204 -18.08 -3.84 7.14
N CYS A 205 -17.13 -4.58 6.56
CA CYS A 205 -15.95 -5.06 7.29
C CYS A 205 -15.13 -3.89 7.88
N GLN A 206 -14.88 -2.86 7.07
CA GLN A 206 -14.10 -1.69 7.50
C GLN A 206 -14.81 -0.91 8.60
N THR A 207 -16.13 -0.75 8.50
CA THR A 207 -16.96 -0.06 9.48
C THR A 207 -16.95 -0.82 10.79
N SER A 208 -17.12 -2.14 10.77
CA SER A 208 -17.13 -2.99 11.96
C SER A 208 -15.79 -2.95 12.70
N VAL A 209 -14.67 -3.03 11.99
CA VAL A 209 -13.34 -2.90 12.58
C VAL A 209 -13.11 -1.49 13.16
N LYS A 210 -13.54 -0.42 12.47
CA LYS A 210 -13.45 0.95 13.02
C LYS A 210 -14.30 1.13 14.26
N GLN A 211 -15.48 0.52 14.34
CA GLN A 211 -16.33 0.56 15.52
C GLN A 211 -15.69 -0.15 16.71
N ALA A 212 -15.03 -1.30 16.50
CA ALA A 212 -14.27 -2.00 17.53
C ALA A 212 -13.08 -1.15 18.04
N PHE A 213 -12.35 -0.46 17.15
CA PHE A 213 -11.31 0.49 17.56
C PHE A 213 -11.85 1.65 18.44
N GLY A 214 -13.07 2.09 18.20
CA GLY A 214 -13.72 3.18 18.95
C GLY A 214 -14.44 2.72 20.20
N ASP A 215 -14.52 1.42 20.48
CA ASP A 215 -15.20 0.88 21.67
C ASP A 215 -14.25 0.82 22.86
N THR A 216 -14.40 1.75 23.80
CA THR A 216 -13.58 1.82 25.01
C THR A 216 -13.73 0.58 25.88
N ALA A 217 -14.94 0.00 25.98
CA ALA A 217 -15.18 -1.19 26.79
C ALA A 217 -14.42 -2.41 26.23
N PHE A 218 -14.38 -2.56 24.90
CA PHE A 218 -13.60 -3.59 24.25
C PHE A 218 -12.09 -3.37 24.44
N CYS A 219 -11.61 -2.13 24.23
CA CYS A 219 -10.20 -1.78 24.45
C CYS A 219 -9.77 -2.02 25.92
N ASP A 220 -10.60 -1.60 26.89
CA ASP A 220 -10.34 -1.81 28.31
C ASP A 220 -10.30 -3.30 28.66
N LYS A 221 -11.18 -4.11 28.07
CA LYS A 221 -11.19 -5.55 28.25
C LYS A 221 -9.95 -6.23 27.68
N LEU A 222 -9.52 -5.86 26.45
CA LEU A 222 -8.28 -6.35 25.84
C LEU A 222 -7.07 -6.03 26.72
N MET A 223 -7.02 -4.82 27.27
CA MET A 223 -5.93 -4.40 28.16
C MET A 223 -5.97 -5.18 29.49
N ALA A 224 -7.13 -5.27 30.13
CA ALA A 224 -7.26 -5.87 31.46
C ALA A 224 -7.07 -7.40 31.47
N GLU A 225 -7.58 -8.11 30.46
CA GLU A 225 -7.59 -9.58 30.42
C GLU A 225 -6.41 -10.17 29.63
N HIS A 226 -5.89 -9.45 28.62
CA HIS A 226 -4.87 -9.95 27.71
C HIS A 226 -3.61 -9.10 27.65
N ASN A 227 -3.58 -7.94 28.33
CA ASN A 227 -2.48 -6.96 28.24
C ASN A 227 -2.18 -6.52 26.79
N LEU A 228 -3.23 -6.26 25.99
CA LEU A 228 -3.16 -5.91 24.60
C LEU A 228 -3.77 -4.53 24.32
N ALA A 229 -3.05 -3.69 23.56
CA ALA A 229 -3.59 -2.48 22.95
C ALA A 229 -3.88 -2.71 21.46
N LEU A 230 -4.94 -2.09 20.94
CA LEU A 230 -5.22 -2.13 19.50
C LEU A 230 -4.23 -1.25 18.74
N SER A 231 -3.73 -1.74 17.62
CA SER A 231 -2.92 -0.97 16.67
C SER A 231 -3.32 -1.31 15.23
N SER A 232 -2.85 -0.52 14.27
CA SER A 232 -3.21 -0.65 12.86
C SER A 232 -1.98 -0.79 11.95
N ALA A 233 -2.02 -1.78 11.07
CA ALA A 233 -1.07 -1.93 9.97
C ALA A 233 -1.56 -1.30 8.66
N ASN A 234 -2.56 -0.43 8.68
CA ASN A 234 -3.08 0.25 7.51
C ASN A 234 -2.08 1.27 6.93
N SER A 235 -2.36 1.75 5.72
CA SER A 235 -1.48 2.72 5.02
C SER A 235 -1.30 4.06 5.75
N ILE A 236 -2.09 4.32 6.80
CA ILE A 236 -2.00 5.51 7.65
C ILE A 236 -0.78 5.50 8.57
N ASN A 237 -0.23 4.34 8.92
CA ASN A 237 0.99 4.24 9.72
C ASN A 237 2.21 4.78 8.93
N TRP A 238 2.99 5.69 9.53
CA TRP A 238 4.20 6.24 8.89
C TRP A 238 5.21 5.15 8.53
N GLY A 239 5.32 4.10 9.36
CA GLY A 239 6.19 2.96 9.09
C GLY A 239 5.80 2.16 7.83
N ARG A 240 4.59 2.38 7.28
CA ARG A 240 4.19 1.88 5.97
C ARG A 240 4.49 2.83 4.81
N LEU A 241 4.50 4.13 5.08
CA LEU A 241 4.79 5.13 4.05
C LEU A 241 6.29 5.22 3.77
N MET A 242 7.09 5.29 4.82
CA MET A 242 8.54 5.53 4.73
C MET A 242 9.30 4.52 3.86
N PRO A 243 9.08 3.19 3.97
CA PRO A 243 9.75 2.22 3.09
C PRO A 243 9.46 2.43 1.61
N GLN A 244 8.30 3.02 1.29
CA GLN A 244 7.89 3.26 -0.09
C GLN A 244 8.67 4.41 -0.75
N ILE A 245 9.24 5.32 0.02
CA ILE A 245 10.10 6.39 -0.48
C ILE A 245 11.35 5.80 -1.16
N VAL A 246 11.86 4.71 -0.59
CA VAL A 246 13.12 4.07 -1.01
C VAL A 246 13.08 3.63 -2.46
N TYR A 247 12.00 2.96 -2.89
CA TYR A 247 11.96 2.40 -4.23
C TYR A 247 11.88 3.45 -5.34
N TYR A 248 11.36 4.66 -5.09
CA TYR A 248 11.41 5.74 -6.07
C TYR A 248 12.82 6.33 -6.21
N MET A 249 13.53 6.50 -5.10
CA MET A 249 14.93 6.93 -5.12
C MET A 249 15.82 5.87 -5.77
N SER A 250 15.59 4.60 -5.44
CA SER A 250 16.27 3.43 -6.02
C SER A 250 16.04 3.34 -7.54
N ALA A 251 14.77 3.45 -7.98
CA ALA A 251 14.43 3.40 -9.40
C ALA A 251 15.11 4.52 -10.22
N TYR A 252 15.13 5.75 -9.69
CA TYR A 252 15.84 6.84 -10.34
C TYR A 252 17.34 6.54 -10.47
N ALA A 253 17.98 6.05 -9.40
CA ALA A 253 19.39 5.68 -9.41
C ALA A 253 19.68 4.57 -10.44
N ASP A 254 18.81 3.54 -10.51
CA ASP A 254 18.94 2.44 -11.46
C ASP A 254 18.73 2.90 -12.92
N MET A 255 17.78 3.83 -13.17
CA MET A 255 17.59 4.42 -14.52
C MET A 255 18.82 5.23 -14.96
N VAL A 256 19.46 5.96 -14.04
CA VAL A 256 20.72 6.68 -14.33
C VAL A 256 21.85 5.70 -14.61
N ALA A 257 22.01 4.66 -13.79
CA ALA A 257 23.04 3.65 -13.98
C ALA A 257 22.88 2.86 -15.29
N ALA A 258 21.62 2.61 -15.71
CA ALA A 258 21.31 1.98 -16.99
C ALA A 258 21.48 2.91 -18.20
N GLY A 259 21.70 4.21 -17.98
CA GLY A 259 21.81 5.21 -19.06
C GLY A 259 20.47 5.63 -19.69
N SER A 260 19.34 5.24 -19.09
CA SER A 260 18.00 5.63 -19.53
C SER A 260 17.70 7.10 -19.23
N VAL A 261 18.35 7.66 -18.18
CA VAL A 261 18.21 9.03 -17.71
C VAL A 261 19.60 9.57 -17.36
N ARG A 262 19.88 10.85 -17.64
CA ARG A 262 21.11 11.49 -17.18
C ARG A 262 20.95 11.94 -15.72
N ALA A 263 22.04 11.92 -14.96
CA ALA A 263 22.02 12.43 -13.58
C ALA A 263 21.52 13.89 -13.56
N GLY A 264 20.50 14.15 -12.75
CA GLY A 264 19.81 15.44 -12.64
C GLY A 264 18.71 15.70 -13.67
N GLU A 265 18.55 14.83 -14.67
CA GLU A 265 17.42 14.90 -15.59
C GLU A 265 16.12 14.50 -14.87
N GLU A 266 15.08 15.32 -15.05
CA GLU A 266 13.79 15.07 -14.39
C GLU A 266 12.99 13.98 -15.10
N ILE A 267 12.30 13.17 -14.31
CA ILE A 267 11.33 12.16 -14.76
C ILE A 267 9.91 12.52 -14.31
N ASP A 268 8.90 12.02 -15.03
CA ASP A 268 7.52 11.99 -14.57
C ASP A 268 7.22 10.61 -13.94
N VAL A 269 6.36 10.55 -12.92
CA VAL A 269 6.01 9.29 -12.23
C VAL A 269 4.51 9.09 -12.27
N CYS A 270 4.03 7.96 -12.79
CA CYS A 270 2.61 7.58 -12.81
C CYS A 270 2.35 6.44 -11.81
N VAL A 271 1.31 6.61 -10.99
CA VAL A 271 1.01 5.67 -9.91
C VAL A 271 -0.48 5.30 -9.92
N PRO A 272 -0.82 3.99 -9.96
CA PRO A 272 -2.20 3.55 -9.74
C PRO A 272 -2.57 3.82 -8.28
N THR A 273 -3.55 4.70 -8.07
CA THR A 273 -3.74 5.35 -6.78
C THR A 273 -5.12 5.10 -6.19
N GLY A 274 -5.16 4.53 -4.98
CA GLY A 274 -6.32 4.46 -4.11
C GLY A 274 -6.09 5.30 -2.84
N ASN A 275 -5.49 4.70 -1.81
CA ASN A 275 -5.25 5.35 -0.50
C ASN A 275 -4.14 6.42 -0.49
N PHE A 276 -3.65 6.85 -1.62
CA PHE A 276 -2.64 7.90 -1.82
C PHE A 276 -1.25 7.61 -1.22
N GLY A 277 -1.03 6.48 -0.55
CA GLY A 277 0.23 6.19 0.12
C GLY A 277 1.41 6.07 -0.82
N ASN A 278 1.25 5.33 -1.91
CA ASN A 278 2.30 5.08 -2.89
C ASN A 278 2.72 6.37 -3.63
N ILE A 279 1.78 7.13 -4.17
CA ILE A 279 2.10 8.39 -4.87
C ILE A 279 2.64 9.47 -3.91
N LEU A 280 2.20 9.49 -2.65
CA LEU A 280 2.75 10.34 -1.60
C LEU A 280 4.21 9.98 -1.29
N ALA A 281 4.58 8.71 -1.37
CA ALA A 281 5.98 8.30 -1.21
C ALA A 281 6.86 8.85 -2.36
N ALA A 282 6.35 8.89 -3.61
CA ALA A 282 7.02 9.57 -4.72
C ALA A 282 7.15 11.08 -4.47
N TYR A 283 6.14 11.71 -3.88
CA TYR A 283 6.22 13.12 -3.46
C TYR A 283 7.33 13.34 -2.41
N TYR A 284 7.45 12.47 -1.40
CA TYR A 284 8.53 12.59 -0.44
C TYR A 284 9.90 12.31 -1.06
N ALA A 285 10.03 11.36 -2.00
CA ALA A 285 11.26 11.15 -2.75
C ALA A 285 11.68 12.41 -3.51
N LYS A 286 10.74 13.10 -4.19
CA LYS A 286 10.96 14.42 -4.80
C LYS A 286 11.45 15.45 -3.77
N ARG A 287 10.81 15.52 -2.62
CA ARG A 287 11.14 16.47 -1.54
C ARG A 287 12.54 16.23 -0.94
N ILE A 288 13.00 14.99 -0.96
CA ILE A 288 14.35 14.59 -0.50
C ILE A 288 15.42 15.01 -1.52
N GLY A 289 15.09 15.09 -2.80
CA GLY A 289 16.00 15.53 -3.85
C GLY A 289 15.99 14.68 -5.13
N THR A 290 15.16 13.64 -5.21
CA THR A 290 15.01 12.86 -6.45
C THR A 290 14.43 13.74 -7.54
N PRO A 291 15.06 13.82 -8.74
CA PRO A 291 14.59 14.65 -9.84
C PRO A 291 13.28 14.11 -10.46
N ILE A 292 12.18 14.36 -9.80
CA ILE A 292 10.83 14.06 -10.26
C ILE A 292 10.16 15.39 -10.61
N ALA A 293 9.73 15.56 -11.86
CA ALA A 293 9.03 16.77 -12.28
C ALA A 293 7.58 16.73 -11.84
N ARG A 294 6.83 15.74 -12.28
CA ARG A 294 5.39 15.63 -12.13
C ARG A 294 4.98 14.25 -11.65
N LEU A 295 3.93 14.20 -10.82
CA LEU A 295 3.27 12.99 -10.36
C LEU A 295 1.92 12.85 -11.09
N VAL A 296 1.67 11.68 -11.66
CA VAL A 296 0.42 11.40 -12.38
C VAL A 296 -0.40 10.41 -11.55
N CYS A 297 -1.51 10.87 -11.03
CA CYS A 297 -2.46 10.08 -10.25
C CYS A 297 -3.40 9.33 -11.21
N ALA A 298 -3.24 8.02 -11.33
CA ALA A 298 -4.11 7.19 -12.13
C ALA A 298 -5.22 6.58 -11.27
N SER A 299 -6.48 6.79 -11.65
CA SER A 299 -7.67 6.23 -11.01
C SER A 299 -8.37 5.23 -11.93
N ASN A 300 -9.08 4.26 -11.34
CA ASN A 300 -10.08 3.48 -12.04
C ASN A 300 -11.43 4.22 -12.06
N GLU A 301 -12.55 3.54 -12.26
CA GLU A 301 -13.89 4.15 -12.24
C GLU A 301 -14.21 4.87 -10.91
N ASN A 302 -13.54 4.51 -9.82
CA ASN A 302 -13.62 5.22 -8.54
C ASN A 302 -12.70 6.45 -8.56
N ASN A 303 -13.03 7.44 -9.37
CA ASN A 303 -12.17 8.55 -9.79
C ASN A 303 -12.21 9.79 -8.88
N VAL A 304 -12.56 9.64 -7.61
CA VAL A 304 -12.66 10.77 -6.67
C VAL A 304 -11.37 11.60 -6.58
N LEU A 305 -10.21 10.95 -6.68
CA LEU A 305 -8.92 11.63 -6.66
C LEU A 305 -8.67 12.44 -7.94
N THR A 306 -9.04 11.91 -9.10
CA THR A 306 -8.94 12.62 -10.37
C THR A 306 -9.77 13.91 -10.34
N ASP A 307 -11.00 13.83 -9.87
CA ASP A 307 -11.86 15.01 -9.74
C ASP A 307 -11.31 16.00 -8.71
N PHE A 308 -10.83 15.51 -7.57
CA PHE A 308 -10.25 16.37 -6.54
C PHE A 308 -9.00 17.11 -7.06
N ILE A 309 -8.05 16.45 -7.69
CA ILE A 309 -6.84 17.08 -8.23
C ILE A 309 -7.22 18.14 -9.28
N THR A 310 -8.22 17.84 -10.11
CA THR A 310 -8.66 18.74 -11.18
C THR A 310 -9.41 19.95 -10.65
N THR A 311 -10.28 19.75 -9.65
CA THR A 311 -11.24 20.80 -9.21
C THR A 311 -10.89 21.45 -7.89
N GLY A 312 -10.12 20.79 -7.02
CA GLY A 312 -9.91 21.17 -5.63
C GLY A 312 -11.08 20.80 -4.70
N VAL A 313 -12.07 20.08 -5.24
CA VAL A 313 -13.27 19.65 -4.49
C VAL A 313 -13.26 18.15 -4.30
N TYR A 314 -13.25 17.69 -3.05
CA TYR A 314 -13.43 16.30 -2.68
C TYR A 314 -14.89 16.05 -2.32
N ASP A 315 -15.64 15.34 -3.15
CA ASP A 315 -17.08 15.16 -2.98
C ASP A 315 -17.49 13.69 -3.18
N ILE A 316 -17.99 13.06 -2.12
CA ILE A 316 -18.46 11.66 -2.12
C ILE A 316 -19.94 11.51 -1.81
N ARG A 317 -20.72 12.62 -1.77
CA ARG A 317 -22.13 12.61 -1.38
C ARG A 317 -23.02 11.74 -2.27
N SER A 318 -22.75 11.74 -3.57
CA SER A 318 -23.53 11.00 -4.57
C SER A 318 -22.79 9.80 -5.16
N ARG A 319 -21.54 9.54 -4.72
CA ARG A 319 -20.74 8.45 -5.25
C ARG A 319 -21.13 7.13 -4.63
N LYS A 320 -21.11 6.09 -5.47
CA LYS A 320 -21.18 4.70 -5.03
C LYS A 320 -19.88 4.02 -5.41
N LEU A 321 -19.43 3.11 -4.57
CA LEU A 321 -18.27 2.29 -4.86
C LEU A 321 -18.56 1.38 -6.05
N SER A 322 -17.71 1.44 -7.08
CA SER A 322 -17.74 0.49 -8.20
C SER A 322 -16.74 -0.63 -7.93
N LEU A 323 -17.16 -1.87 -8.08
CA LEU A 323 -16.24 -3.02 -8.07
C LEU A 323 -15.57 -3.12 -9.44
N THR A 324 -14.23 -3.08 -9.46
CA THR A 324 -13.44 -2.99 -10.69
C THR A 324 -12.45 -4.15 -10.82
N PRO A 325 -11.85 -4.36 -12.00
CA PRO A 325 -10.72 -5.29 -12.17
C PRO A 325 -9.50 -4.97 -11.31
N SER A 326 -9.37 -3.73 -10.81
CA SER A 326 -8.26 -3.24 -9.98
C SER A 326 -8.67 -2.92 -8.53
N PRO A 327 -9.05 -3.93 -7.71
CA PRO A 327 -9.78 -3.73 -6.45
C PRO A 327 -8.98 -2.97 -5.36
N SER A 328 -7.65 -2.92 -5.44
CA SER A 328 -6.85 -2.14 -4.48
C SER A 328 -7.03 -0.62 -4.63
N MET A 329 -7.66 -0.17 -5.74
CA MET A 329 -7.99 1.22 -6.02
C MET A 329 -9.48 1.53 -5.79
N ASP A 330 -10.29 0.54 -5.42
CA ASP A 330 -11.71 0.71 -5.13
C ASP A 330 -11.90 1.38 -3.78
N ILE A 331 -11.91 2.70 -3.78
CA ILE A 331 -12.04 3.54 -2.58
C ILE A 331 -12.90 4.77 -2.86
N LEU A 332 -13.59 5.24 -1.84
CA LEU A 332 -14.24 6.56 -1.83
C LEU A 332 -13.50 7.55 -0.93
N VAL A 333 -12.84 7.09 0.14
CA VAL A 333 -12.05 7.94 1.04
C VAL A 333 -10.58 7.55 0.96
N SER A 334 -9.76 8.49 0.48
CA SER A 334 -8.31 8.30 0.29
C SER A 334 -7.56 8.76 1.54
N SER A 335 -7.09 7.80 2.33
CA SER A 335 -6.61 8.05 3.70
C SER A 335 -5.33 8.89 3.80
N ASN A 336 -4.36 8.74 2.87
CA ASN A 336 -3.10 9.49 2.94
C ASN A 336 -3.15 10.85 2.22
N LEU A 337 -4.26 11.17 1.54
CA LEU A 337 -4.44 12.50 0.97
C LEU A 337 -4.32 13.59 2.04
N GLU A 338 -4.72 13.31 3.27
CA GLU A 338 -4.57 14.21 4.41
C GLU A 338 -3.12 14.66 4.61
N ARG A 339 -2.13 13.76 4.50
CA ARG A 339 -0.71 14.14 4.58
C ARG A 339 -0.28 15.06 3.45
N GLN A 340 -0.76 14.79 2.23
CA GLN A 340 -0.47 15.65 1.09
C GLN A 340 -1.06 17.04 1.26
N LEU A 341 -2.29 17.14 1.75
CA LEU A 341 -2.94 18.41 2.07
C LEU A 341 -2.17 19.20 3.13
N PHE A 342 -1.70 18.51 4.18
CA PHE A 342 -0.90 19.11 5.22
C PHE A 342 0.40 19.73 4.66
N GLU A 343 1.12 19.00 3.80
CA GLU A 343 2.33 19.55 3.16
C GLU A 343 2.02 20.74 2.23
N LEU A 344 0.93 20.66 1.44
CA LEU A 344 0.57 21.67 0.47
C LEU A 344 0.05 22.98 1.10
N CYS A 345 -0.67 22.91 2.23
CA CYS A 345 -1.16 24.09 2.93
C CYS A 345 -0.11 24.74 3.85
N GLY A 346 1.15 24.30 3.78
CA GLY A 346 2.23 24.86 4.60
C GLY A 346 2.27 24.30 6.03
N ARG A 347 1.76 23.07 6.21
CA ARG A 347 1.68 22.36 7.50
C ARG A 347 0.74 23.02 8.51
N ASP A 348 -0.33 23.61 8.01
CA ASP A 348 -1.39 24.22 8.82
C ASP A 348 -2.36 23.12 9.31
N ALA A 349 -2.16 22.69 10.56
CA ALA A 349 -2.93 21.62 11.18
C ALA A 349 -4.41 21.99 11.41
N GLU A 350 -4.71 23.28 11.67
CA GLU A 350 -6.09 23.76 11.87
C GLU A 350 -6.88 23.65 10.58
N ARG A 351 -6.28 24.04 9.46
CA ARG A 351 -6.89 23.92 8.14
C ARG A 351 -7.19 22.48 7.75
N VAL A 352 -6.22 21.59 7.94
CA VAL A 352 -6.39 20.14 7.67
C VAL A 352 -7.49 19.56 8.57
N ARG A 353 -7.50 19.90 9.86
CA ARG A 353 -8.56 19.47 10.79
C ARG A 353 -9.95 19.90 10.30
N GLY A 354 -10.07 21.13 9.80
CA GLY A 354 -11.31 21.64 9.23
C GLY A 354 -11.77 20.81 8.03
N TRP A 355 -10.90 20.56 7.03
CA TRP A 355 -11.25 19.76 5.86
C TRP A 355 -11.63 18.31 6.21
N MET A 356 -10.94 17.70 7.16
CA MET A 356 -11.26 16.31 7.59
C MET A 356 -12.57 16.26 8.38
N ALA A 357 -12.90 17.30 9.17
CA ALA A 357 -14.19 17.42 9.83
C ALA A 357 -15.34 17.60 8.82
N ASP A 358 -15.15 18.43 7.81
CA ASP A 358 -16.13 18.62 6.72
C ASP A 358 -16.34 17.33 5.94
N LEU A 359 -15.28 16.58 5.59
CA LEU A 359 -15.40 15.28 4.93
C LEU A 359 -16.22 14.29 5.78
N SER A 360 -15.96 14.27 7.07
CA SER A 360 -16.68 13.35 7.99
C SER A 360 -18.17 13.69 8.09
N ARG A 361 -18.49 14.99 8.28
CA ARG A 361 -19.84 15.51 8.50
C ARG A 361 -20.65 15.60 7.20
N ASP A 362 -20.06 16.26 6.19
CA ASP A 362 -20.77 16.70 4.99
C ASP A 362 -20.45 15.83 3.77
N LYS A 363 -19.53 14.83 3.92
CA LYS A 363 -19.03 13.99 2.84
C LYS A 363 -18.41 14.81 1.68
N ARG A 364 -17.98 16.04 1.97
CA ARG A 364 -17.39 16.98 1.01
C ARG A 364 -16.47 17.96 1.74
N PHE A 365 -15.36 18.29 1.09
CA PHE A 365 -14.57 19.49 1.41
C PHE A 365 -14.05 20.16 0.14
N GLU A 366 -13.59 21.40 0.27
CA GLU A 366 -12.97 22.15 -0.81
C GLU A 366 -11.73 22.86 -0.27
N VAL A 367 -10.62 22.73 -0.99
CA VAL A 367 -9.38 23.41 -0.62
C VAL A 367 -9.36 24.83 -1.16
N ASP A 368 -8.62 25.71 -0.49
CA ASP A 368 -8.43 27.09 -0.95
C ASP A 368 -7.65 27.14 -2.29
N ALA A 369 -7.70 28.31 -2.94
CA ALA A 369 -7.12 28.52 -4.26
C ALA A 369 -5.60 28.27 -4.29
N ASP A 370 -4.86 28.65 -3.23
CA ASP A 370 -3.42 28.47 -3.16
C ASP A 370 -3.04 26.98 -3.02
N THR A 371 -3.74 26.25 -2.17
CA THR A 371 -3.55 24.80 -1.99
C THR A 371 -3.88 24.06 -3.29
N ARG A 372 -4.98 24.46 -3.96
CA ARG A 372 -5.35 23.92 -5.28
C ARG A 372 -4.28 24.18 -6.32
N ALA A 373 -3.77 25.41 -6.42
CA ALA A 373 -2.74 25.75 -7.39
C ALA A 373 -1.47 24.92 -7.20
N ARG A 374 -1.00 24.77 -5.94
CA ARG A 374 0.16 23.91 -5.63
C ARG A 374 -0.10 22.43 -5.93
N MET A 375 -1.32 21.94 -5.72
CA MET A 375 -1.69 20.57 -6.11
C MET A 375 -1.57 20.41 -7.62
N GLN A 376 -2.12 21.32 -8.41
CA GLN A 376 -2.15 21.25 -9.87
C GLN A 376 -0.78 21.49 -10.52
N GLU A 377 0.14 22.17 -9.84
CA GLU A 377 1.54 22.31 -10.28
C GLU A 377 2.29 20.97 -10.18
N LEU A 378 2.03 20.19 -9.13
CA LEU A 378 2.72 18.93 -8.84
C LEU A 378 2.08 17.72 -9.50
N TYR A 379 0.76 17.70 -9.60
CA TYR A 379 -0.02 16.53 -9.99
C TYR A 379 -0.77 16.77 -11.30
N ALA A 380 -0.73 15.74 -12.16
CA ALA A 380 -1.75 15.47 -13.16
C ALA A 380 -2.59 14.27 -12.70
N ALA A 381 -3.78 14.10 -13.27
CA ALA A 381 -4.65 12.98 -12.93
C ALA A 381 -5.45 12.53 -14.16
N GLY A 382 -5.72 11.23 -14.22
CA GLY A 382 -6.57 10.61 -15.23
C GLY A 382 -7.31 9.41 -14.65
N CYS A 383 -8.34 8.94 -15.36
CA CYS A 383 -9.09 7.75 -14.97
C CYS A 383 -9.40 6.87 -16.18
N VAL A 384 -9.53 5.57 -15.91
CA VAL A 384 -9.74 4.55 -16.94
C VAL A 384 -10.96 3.70 -16.56
N ASP A 385 -11.85 3.47 -17.52
CA ASP A 385 -12.96 2.53 -17.34
C ASP A 385 -12.48 1.08 -17.37
N ASN A 386 -13.36 0.16 -16.90
CA ASN A 386 -13.04 -1.25 -16.75
C ASN A 386 -12.65 -1.91 -18.08
N ASP A 387 -13.35 -1.61 -19.16
CA ASP A 387 -13.09 -2.20 -20.46
C ASP A 387 -11.78 -1.68 -21.08
N ALA A 388 -11.49 -0.39 -20.92
CA ALA A 388 -10.22 0.19 -21.35
C ALA A 388 -9.03 -0.39 -20.56
N CYS A 389 -9.20 -0.64 -19.26
CA CYS A 389 -8.22 -1.33 -18.43
C CYS A 389 -7.88 -2.72 -18.99
N LEU A 390 -8.89 -3.52 -19.30
CA LEU A 390 -8.69 -4.87 -19.84
C LEU A 390 -8.08 -4.84 -21.26
N ARG A 391 -8.53 -3.93 -22.11
CA ARG A 391 -7.92 -3.76 -23.45
C ARG A 391 -6.44 -3.42 -23.36
N GLU A 392 -6.04 -2.54 -22.42
CA GLU A 392 -4.63 -2.18 -22.21
C GLU A 392 -3.75 -3.39 -21.89
N ILE A 393 -4.26 -4.36 -21.12
CA ILE A 393 -3.54 -5.63 -20.83
C ILE A 393 -3.23 -6.38 -22.12
N GLY A 394 -4.24 -6.57 -22.98
CA GLY A 394 -4.09 -7.29 -24.24
C GLY A 394 -3.21 -6.56 -25.24
N GLU A 395 -3.38 -5.24 -25.39
CA GLU A 395 -2.60 -4.40 -26.31
C GLU A 395 -1.11 -4.40 -25.95
N VAL A 396 -0.79 -4.19 -24.66
CA VAL A 396 0.60 -4.16 -24.20
C VAL A 396 1.26 -5.54 -24.33
N PHE A 397 0.54 -6.61 -24.02
CA PHE A 397 1.09 -7.94 -24.25
C PHE A 397 1.37 -8.22 -25.72
N ALA A 398 0.45 -7.86 -26.62
CA ALA A 398 0.63 -8.06 -28.07
C ALA A 398 1.80 -7.23 -28.64
N GLU A 399 2.01 -6.01 -28.14
CA GLU A 399 3.02 -5.09 -28.67
C GLU A 399 4.40 -5.25 -28.04
N LYS A 400 4.43 -5.50 -26.71
CA LYS A 400 5.66 -5.45 -25.91
C LYS A 400 6.03 -6.79 -25.27
N HIS A 401 5.19 -7.83 -25.36
CA HIS A 401 5.33 -9.11 -24.66
C HIS A 401 5.49 -8.95 -23.13
N TYR A 402 4.86 -7.90 -22.57
CA TYR A 402 4.86 -7.60 -21.14
C TYR A 402 3.45 -7.76 -20.59
N LEU A 403 3.27 -8.65 -19.62
CA LEU A 403 1.96 -8.99 -19.07
C LEU A 403 1.65 -8.15 -17.83
N LEU A 404 0.63 -7.31 -17.93
CA LEU A 404 0.19 -6.39 -16.91
C LEU A 404 -0.83 -7.02 -15.96
N ASP A 405 -0.82 -6.59 -14.69
CA ASP A 405 -1.98 -6.66 -13.82
C ASP A 405 -2.95 -5.48 -14.08
N PRO A 406 -4.22 -5.58 -13.65
CA PRO A 406 -5.19 -4.52 -13.95
C PRO A 406 -4.85 -3.14 -13.35
N HIS A 407 -4.16 -3.09 -12.18
CA HIS A 407 -3.78 -1.82 -11.58
C HIS A 407 -2.70 -1.13 -12.42
N THR A 408 -1.69 -1.88 -12.85
CA THR A 408 -0.63 -1.38 -13.73
C THR A 408 -1.19 -0.99 -15.09
N ALA A 409 -2.20 -1.73 -15.61
CA ALA A 409 -2.87 -1.37 -16.86
C ALA A 409 -3.56 0.01 -16.76
N VAL A 410 -4.27 0.29 -15.67
CA VAL A 410 -4.84 1.63 -15.41
C VAL A 410 -3.74 2.69 -15.40
N ALA A 411 -2.64 2.45 -14.67
CA ALA A 411 -1.56 3.42 -14.58
C ALA A 411 -0.87 3.65 -15.94
N LEU A 412 -0.59 2.59 -16.68
CA LEU A 412 0.08 2.71 -17.97
C LEU A 412 -0.79 3.43 -19.02
N LYS A 413 -2.11 3.16 -19.03
CA LYS A 413 -3.05 3.89 -19.89
C LYS A 413 -3.05 5.38 -19.59
N VAL A 414 -3.17 5.77 -18.34
CA VAL A 414 -3.11 7.18 -17.92
C VAL A 414 -1.72 7.77 -18.21
N ALA A 415 -0.64 7.02 -17.99
CA ALA A 415 0.72 7.47 -18.29
C ALA A 415 0.89 7.80 -19.80
N LYS A 416 0.36 6.97 -20.70
CA LYS A 416 0.37 7.22 -22.15
C LYS A 416 -0.36 8.52 -22.52
N GLU A 417 -1.46 8.83 -21.85
CA GLU A 417 -2.26 10.06 -22.08
C GLU A 417 -1.56 11.33 -21.55
N HIS A 418 -0.73 11.17 -20.51
CA HIS A 418 -0.01 12.28 -19.87
C HIS A 418 1.48 12.36 -20.24
N ARG A 419 1.89 11.67 -21.32
CA ARG A 419 3.26 11.70 -21.79
C ARG A 419 3.75 13.10 -22.11
N SER A 420 5.00 13.37 -21.73
CA SER A 420 5.79 14.54 -22.08
C SER A 420 7.07 14.10 -22.80
N GLU A 421 8.02 15.01 -23.00
CA GLU A 421 9.36 14.67 -23.46
C GLU A 421 10.21 13.98 -22.38
N ARG A 422 9.80 14.06 -21.11
CA ARG A 422 10.50 13.42 -20.01
C ARG A 422 10.22 11.91 -19.95
N PRO A 423 11.19 11.09 -19.52
CA PRO A 423 10.95 9.69 -19.22
C PRO A 423 9.83 9.54 -18.16
N MET A 424 8.98 8.54 -18.36
CA MET A 424 7.85 8.22 -17.51
C MET A 424 8.13 6.93 -16.74
N LEU A 425 8.15 6.99 -15.41
CA LEU A 425 8.22 5.82 -14.54
C LEU A 425 6.80 5.44 -14.08
N VAL A 426 6.36 4.23 -14.39
CA VAL A 426 5.04 3.70 -14.01
C VAL A 426 5.22 2.68 -12.89
N ALA A 427 4.54 2.87 -11.77
CA ALA A 427 4.57 1.92 -10.66
C ALA A 427 3.68 0.70 -10.96
N SER A 428 4.30 -0.49 -11.06
CA SER A 428 3.61 -1.77 -11.20
C SER A 428 3.41 -2.40 -9.83
N THR A 429 2.16 -2.44 -9.37
CA THR A 429 1.83 -2.63 -7.96
C THR A 429 1.41 -4.04 -7.58
N ALA A 430 1.17 -4.92 -8.54
CA ALA A 430 0.82 -6.32 -8.30
C ALA A 430 1.26 -7.21 -9.46
N HIS A 431 1.49 -8.47 -9.17
CA HIS A 431 1.73 -9.47 -10.18
C HIS A 431 0.41 -9.89 -10.86
N TRP A 432 0.39 -10.05 -12.16
CA TRP A 432 -0.78 -10.42 -12.96
C TRP A 432 -1.51 -11.68 -12.43
N ALA A 433 -0.78 -12.67 -11.93
CA ALA A 433 -1.31 -13.93 -11.43
C ALA A 433 -2.25 -13.80 -10.21
N LYS A 434 -2.36 -12.64 -9.60
CA LYS A 434 -3.36 -12.37 -8.56
C LYS A 434 -4.76 -12.12 -9.12
N PHE A 435 -4.84 -11.78 -10.41
CA PHE A 435 -6.04 -11.32 -11.10
C PHE A 435 -6.31 -12.11 -12.39
N GLY A 436 -5.95 -13.39 -12.40
CA GLY A 436 -6.02 -14.30 -13.56
C GLY A 436 -7.30 -14.17 -14.40
N PRO A 437 -8.52 -14.18 -13.84
CA PRO A 437 -9.75 -14.00 -14.61
C PRO A 437 -9.81 -12.72 -15.44
N ASN A 438 -9.38 -11.58 -14.90
CA ASN A 438 -9.36 -10.29 -15.59
C ASN A 438 -8.22 -10.22 -16.61
N VAL A 439 -7.06 -10.76 -16.28
CA VAL A 439 -5.94 -10.87 -17.23
C VAL A 439 -6.31 -11.72 -18.42
N TRP A 440 -6.99 -12.85 -18.17
CA TRP A 440 -7.47 -13.72 -19.25
C TRP A 440 -8.48 -13.00 -20.17
N ARG A 441 -9.42 -12.22 -19.59
CA ARG A 441 -10.35 -11.39 -20.39
C ARG A 441 -9.58 -10.42 -21.27
N GLY A 442 -8.63 -9.67 -20.72
CA GLY A 442 -7.82 -8.72 -21.46
C GLY A 442 -7.05 -9.36 -22.63
N LEU A 443 -6.42 -10.52 -22.40
CA LEU A 443 -5.68 -11.26 -23.44
C LEU A 443 -6.58 -11.78 -24.55
N ASN A 444 -7.86 -12.03 -24.28
CA ASN A 444 -8.81 -12.58 -25.24
C ASN A 444 -9.86 -11.56 -25.77
N GLY A 445 -9.67 -10.26 -25.49
CA GLY A 445 -10.50 -9.18 -25.99
C GLY A 445 -11.92 -9.16 -25.42
N LEU A 446 -12.14 -9.71 -24.23
CA LEU A 446 -13.42 -9.67 -23.53
C LEU A 446 -13.54 -8.43 -22.66
N GLY A 447 -14.75 -7.92 -22.52
CA GLY A 447 -15.11 -6.85 -21.59
C GLY A 447 -15.15 -7.32 -20.14
N ALA A 448 -15.17 -6.37 -19.21
CA ALA A 448 -15.12 -6.63 -17.76
C ALA A 448 -16.35 -7.41 -17.27
N HIS A 449 -17.49 -7.26 -17.94
CA HIS A 449 -18.75 -7.93 -17.59
C HIS A 449 -19.05 -9.18 -18.43
N ASP A 450 -18.15 -9.51 -19.40
CA ASP A 450 -18.34 -10.70 -20.22
C ASP A 450 -18.11 -11.96 -19.38
N GLU A 451 -18.92 -12.99 -19.62
CA GLU A 451 -18.72 -14.30 -18.99
C GLU A 451 -17.47 -14.97 -19.55
N LEU A 452 -16.72 -15.62 -18.67
CA LEU A 452 -15.61 -16.48 -19.09
C LEU A 452 -16.18 -17.74 -19.77
N PRO A 453 -15.54 -18.27 -20.83
CA PRO A 453 -15.87 -19.59 -21.38
C PRO A 453 -15.96 -20.65 -20.28
N ALA A 454 -16.89 -21.59 -20.40
CA ALA A 454 -17.18 -22.59 -19.35
C ALA A 454 -15.93 -23.39 -18.95
N GLU A 455 -15.07 -23.72 -19.91
CA GLU A 455 -13.81 -24.44 -19.69
C GLU A 455 -12.83 -23.60 -18.84
N VAL A 456 -12.81 -22.26 -19.00
CA VAL A 456 -11.96 -21.35 -18.22
C VAL A 456 -12.56 -21.10 -16.85
N ALA A 457 -13.87 -20.86 -16.78
CA ALA A 457 -14.58 -20.61 -15.54
C ALA A 457 -14.55 -21.79 -14.56
N SER A 458 -14.36 -23.03 -15.09
CA SER A 458 -14.25 -24.26 -14.28
C SER A 458 -12.87 -24.46 -13.65
N LEU A 459 -11.85 -23.70 -14.09
CA LEU A 459 -10.49 -23.82 -13.55
C LEU A 459 -10.40 -23.19 -12.16
N SER A 460 -9.59 -23.78 -11.28
CA SER A 460 -9.15 -23.06 -10.08
C SER A 460 -8.26 -21.87 -10.45
N GLY A 461 -8.16 -20.87 -9.57
CA GLY A 461 -7.33 -19.69 -9.85
C GLY A 461 -5.87 -20.05 -10.20
N ILE A 462 -5.30 -21.09 -9.57
CA ILE A 462 -3.93 -21.55 -9.85
C ILE A 462 -3.85 -22.24 -11.21
N ALA A 463 -4.83 -23.10 -11.55
CA ALA A 463 -4.87 -23.77 -12.85
C ALA A 463 -5.04 -22.75 -13.99
N LEU A 464 -5.87 -21.72 -13.80
CA LEU A 464 -6.02 -20.62 -14.75
C LEU A 464 -4.71 -19.84 -14.93
N ASN A 465 -4.02 -19.54 -13.82
CA ASN A 465 -2.72 -18.85 -13.89
C ASN A 465 -1.67 -19.65 -14.67
N ARG A 466 -1.63 -20.98 -14.50
CA ARG A 466 -0.73 -21.85 -15.29
C ARG A 466 -1.09 -21.82 -16.78
N ALA A 467 -2.36 -21.87 -17.12
CA ALA A 467 -2.80 -21.77 -18.52
C ALA A 467 -2.42 -20.42 -19.15
N ILE A 468 -2.56 -19.31 -18.39
CA ILE A 468 -2.11 -17.98 -18.83
C ILE A 468 -0.59 -17.97 -19.01
N ALA A 469 0.16 -18.48 -18.03
CA ALA A 469 1.62 -18.51 -18.06
C ALA A 469 2.15 -19.29 -19.27
N GLU A 470 1.56 -20.46 -19.58
CA GLU A 470 1.88 -21.26 -20.77
C GLU A 470 1.59 -20.50 -22.06
N ALA A 471 0.43 -19.83 -22.16
CA ALA A 471 0.01 -19.09 -23.35
C ALA A 471 0.85 -17.80 -23.58
N THR A 472 1.45 -17.25 -22.54
CA THR A 472 2.18 -15.97 -22.58
C THR A 472 3.69 -16.10 -22.40
N ASP A 473 4.21 -17.33 -22.26
CA ASP A 473 5.61 -17.61 -21.92
C ASP A 473 6.10 -16.82 -20.69
N THR A 474 5.22 -16.71 -19.68
CA THR A 474 5.53 -16.07 -18.40
C THR A 474 5.58 -17.09 -17.26
N ARG A 475 5.79 -16.65 -16.03
CA ARG A 475 5.85 -17.54 -14.87
C ARG A 475 4.89 -17.10 -13.78
N VAL A 476 4.27 -18.09 -13.13
CA VAL A 476 3.55 -17.85 -11.87
C VAL A 476 4.59 -17.81 -10.75
N PRO A 477 4.56 -16.82 -9.84
CA PRO A 477 5.45 -16.79 -8.68
C PRO A 477 5.32 -18.05 -7.83
N ALA A 478 6.45 -18.60 -7.39
CA ALA A 478 6.47 -19.86 -6.62
C ALA A 478 5.62 -19.80 -5.34
N GLY A 479 5.55 -18.63 -4.69
CA GLY A 479 4.70 -18.39 -3.52
C GLY A 479 3.20 -18.50 -3.83
N LEU A 480 2.77 -18.16 -5.05
CA LEU A 480 1.39 -18.34 -5.48
C LEU A 480 1.11 -19.79 -5.93
N GLU A 481 2.05 -20.45 -6.57
CA GLU A 481 1.91 -21.86 -6.92
C GLU A 481 1.79 -22.77 -5.70
N ALA A 482 2.57 -22.50 -4.66
CA ALA A 482 2.55 -23.26 -3.41
C ALA A 482 1.17 -23.28 -2.71
N LEU A 483 0.33 -22.28 -2.97
CA LEU A 483 -1.02 -22.20 -2.40
C LEU A 483 -1.91 -23.40 -2.75
N GLU A 484 -1.62 -24.12 -3.85
CA GLU A 484 -2.40 -25.29 -4.26
C GLU A 484 -2.35 -26.41 -3.21
N THR A 485 -1.20 -26.58 -2.58
CA THR A 485 -0.93 -27.70 -1.66
C THR A 485 -1.00 -27.29 -0.19
N LEU A 486 -1.01 -25.99 0.12
CA LEU A 486 -1.09 -25.51 1.50
C LEU A 486 -2.47 -25.80 2.12
N PRO A 487 -2.54 -26.33 3.34
CA PRO A 487 -3.80 -26.57 4.02
C PRO A 487 -4.48 -25.24 4.41
N ARG A 488 -5.79 -25.17 4.24
CA ARG A 488 -6.56 -24.07 4.80
C ARG A 488 -6.58 -24.18 6.31
N ARG A 489 -6.24 -23.09 6.99
CA ARG A 489 -6.23 -22.97 8.45
C ARG A 489 -7.42 -22.18 8.98
N PHE A 490 -7.96 -21.27 8.17
CA PHE A 490 -8.98 -20.31 8.57
C PHE A 490 -10.19 -20.45 7.64
N ASP A 491 -11.35 -20.79 8.22
CA ASP A 491 -12.62 -21.00 7.52
C ASP A 491 -13.83 -20.42 8.28
N THR A 492 -13.56 -19.72 9.39
CA THR A 492 -14.63 -19.16 10.23
C THR A 492 -15.26 -17.95 9.56
N VAL A 493 -16.59 -17.99 9.43
CA VAL A 493 -17.40 -16.90 8.91
C VAL A 493 -18.14 -16.22 10.04
N VAL A 494 -18.01 -14.89 10.14
CA VAL A 494 -18.62 -14.06 11.20
C VAL A 494 -19.56 -13.02 10.58
N GLU A 495 -20.37 -12.37 11.40
CA GLU A 495 -21.17 -11.23 10.94
C GLU A 495 -20.28 -9.98 10.84
N ALA A 496 -20.45 -9.20 9.75
CA ALA A 496 -19.78 -7.91 9.57
C ALA A 496 -20.44 -6.86 10.49
N SER A 497 -20.19 -6.97 11.78
CA SER A 497 -20.72 -6.09 12.82
C SER A 497 -19.68 -5.87 13.92
N LYS A 498 -19.85 -4.80 14.71
CA LYS A 498 -18.99 -4.53 15.88
C LYS A 498 -18.88 -5.77 16.79
N ALA A 499 -20.01 -6.33 17.19
CA ALA A 499 -20.05 -7.53 18.04
C ALA A 499 -19.39 -8.75 17.36
N GLY A 500 -19.61 -8.94 16.07
CA GLY A 500 -18.97 -10.02 15.30
C GLY A 500 -17.44 -9.92 15.30
N VAL A 501 -16.89 -8.70 15.26
CA VAL A 501 -15.43 -8.48 15.39
C VAL A 501 -14.97 -8.76 16.83
N GLU A 502 -15.58 -8.12 17.81
CA GLU A 502 -15.16 -8.17 19.22
C GLU A 502 -15.24 -9.58 19.82
N ASP A 503 -16.38 -10.25 19.68
CA ASP A 503 -16.60 -11.59 20.24
C ASP A 503 -15.64 -12.63 19.63
N ASN A 504 -15.37 -12.54 18.32
CA ASN A 504 -14.48 -13.49 17.67
C ASN A 504 -13.00 -13.22 17.93
N VAL A 505 -12.60 -11.97 18.12
CA VAL A 505 -11.25 -11.63 18.59
C VAL A 505 -11.03 -12.15 20.00
N LEU A 506 -11.94 -11.88 20.94
CA LEU A 506 -11.83 -12.39 22.31
C LEU A 506 -11.81 -13.92 22.35
N GLY A 507 -12.74 -14.58 21.64
CA GLY A 507 -12.78 -16.03 21.55
C GLY A 507 -11.54 -16.65 20.88
N TRP A 508 -10.81 -15.93 20.02
CA TRP A 508 -9.50 -16.36 19.53
C TRP A 508 -8.45 -16.24 20.62
N LEU A 509 -8.37 -15.10 21.32
CA LEU A 509 -7.38 -14.85 22.36
C LEU A 509 -7.51 -15.82 23.55
N GLU A 510 -8.72 -16.26 23.89
CA GLU A 510 -8.96 -17.26 24.93
C GLU A 510 -8.40 -18.66 24.59
N ARG A 511 -8.12 -18.94 23.29
CA ARG A 511 -7.57 -20.21 22.80
C ARG A 511 -6.05 -20.19 22.60
N CYS A 512 -5.43 -19.02 22.65
CA CYS A 512 -3.98 -18.82 22.56
C CYS A 512 -3.33 -18.87 23.95
#